data_c5d5663d87911e48feecc3d40d148617
#
_entry.id   c5d5663d87911e48feecc3d40d148617
#
_cell.length_a   1.000
_cell.length_b   1.000
_cell.length_c   1.000
_cell.angle_alpha   90.00
_cell.angle_beta   90.00
_cell.angle_gamma   90.00
#
_symmetry.space_group_name_H-M   'P 1'
#
loop_
_entity.id
_entity.type
_entity.pdbx_description
1 polymer ?
#
loop_
_entity_poly.entity_id
_entity_poly.type
_entity_poly.pdbx_seq_one_letter_code
_entity_poly.pdbx_strand_id
1 'polypeptide(L)'
;MIADPVRYLNNPNARMLLVRRSTEELRELISVSKQLYPKAIPGIKFMERDKTWVAPSGATLWLSYLDRDDDVMRYQGQAFNWIGFDELTQWPTPYPWNYMRSRLRTTKASGLPLYMRATSNPGGPGHQWVKKTFIDP
;
A
#
# COMPACT_ATOMS: atom_id res chain seq x y z
N MET A 1 8.34 4.59 3.41
CA MET A 1 6.99 4.07 3.07
C MET A 1 6.51 3.01 4.04
N ILE A 2 7.34 2.04 4.33
CA ILE A 2 6.94 0.92 5.20
C ILE A 2 6.65 1.36 6.65
N ALA A 3 7.22 2.45 7.12
CA ALA A 3 6.98 2.97 8.46
C ALA A 3 5.67 3.75 8.60
N ASP A 4 5.13 4.26 7.51
CA ASP A 4 3.93 5.11 7.56
C ASP A 4 2.70 4.39 8.11
N PRO A 5 2.40 3.13 7.72
CA PRO A 5 1.24 2.41 8.26
C PRO A 5 1.28 2.16 9.76
N VAL A 6 2.46 2.18 10.37
CA VAL A 6 2.62 1.86 11.80
C VAL A 6 1.71 2.71 12.68
N ARG A 7 1.54 3.98 12.34
CA ARG A 7 0.72 4.90 13.14
C ARG A 7 -0.78 4.54 13.14
N TYR A 8 -1.22 3.68 12.21
CA TYR A 8 -2.63 3.26 12.16
C TYR A 8 -2.84 1.85 12.69
N LEU A 9 -1.78 1.12 13.00
CA LEU A 9 -1.88 -0.29 13.39
C LEU A 9 -2.50 -0.50 14.77
N ASN A 10 -2.72 0.56 15.53
CA ASN A 10 -3.42 0.49 16.81
C ASN A 10 -4.94 0.72 16.68
N ASN A 11 -5.42 1.02 15.48
CA ASN A 11 -6.84 1.25 15.25
C ASN A 11 -7.49 -0.01 14.65
N PRO A 12 -8.47 -0.63 15.31
CA PRO A 12 -9.07 -1.89 14.83
C PRO A 12 -9.76 -1.78 13.49
N ASN A 13 -10.09 -0.58 13.05
CA ASN A 13 -10.77 -0.36 11.77
C ASN A 13 -9.82 -0.11 10.61
N ALA A 14 -8.52 -0.01 10.87
CA ALA A 14 -7.55 0.26 9.80
C ALA A 14 -7.47 -0.93 8.84
N ARG A 15 -7.62 -0.63 7.55
CA ARG A 15 -7.47 -1.58 6.46
C ARG A 15 -6.56 -0.92 5.43
N MET A 16 -5.36 -1.44 5.29
CA MET A 16 -4.31 -0.78 4.53
C MET A 16 -3.74 -1.71 3.47
N LEU A 17 -3.25 -1.11 2.39
CA LEU A 17 -2.63 -1.82 1.28
C LEU A 17 -1.34 -1.11 0.89
N LEU A 18 -0.28 -1.87 0.71
CA LEU A 18 0.99 -1.37 0.21
C LEU A 18 1.41 -2.24 -0.97
N VAL A 19 1.63 -1.62 -2.13
CA VAL A 19 1.93 -2.36 -3.36
C VAL A 19 3.29 -1.98 -3.92
N ARG A 20 3.93 -2.98 -4.53
CA ARG A 20 5.07 -2.82 -5.42
C ARG A 20 4.71 -3.37 -6.78
N ARG A 21 5.53 -3.11 -7.79
CA ARG A 21 5.17 -3.49 -9.14
C ARG A 21 5.34 -4.97 -9.44
N SER A 22 6.34 -5.62 -8.85
CA SER A 22 6.66 -7.02 -9.18
C SER A 22 6.64 -7.92 -7.96
N THR A 23 6.55 -9.24 -8.19
CA THR A 23 6.63 -10.23 -7.11
C THR A 23 8.00 -10.26 -6.45
N GLU A 24 9.06 -9.98 -7.20
CA GLU A 24 10.41 -9.91 -6.61
C GLU A 24 10.53 -8.76 -5.64
N GLU A 25 10.03 -7.59 -6.05
CA GLU A 25 10.02 -6.40 -5.19
C GLU A 25 9.12 -6.61 -3.97
N LEU A 26 8.02 -7.34 -4.14
CA LEU A 26 7.15 -7.69 -3.04
C LEU A 26 7.87 -8.56 -1.99
N ARG A 27 8.67 -9.53 -2.42
CA ARG A 27 9.44 -10.35 -1.48
C ARG A 27 10.40 -9.53 -0.65
N GLU A 28 11.06 -8.57 -1.28
CA GLU A 28 11.96 -7.64 -0.58
C GLU A 28 11.20 -6.83 0.45
N LEU A 29 10.04 -6.30 0.07
CA LEU A 29 9.17 -5.53 0.96
C LEU A 29 8.74 -6.37 2.18
N ILE A 30 8.34 -7.61 1.95
CA ILE A 30 7.95 -8.53 3.02
C ILE A 30 9.13 -8.77 3.97
N SER A 31 10.32 -9.01 3.43
CA SER A 31 11.51 -9.23 4.23
C SER A 31 11.83 -8.05 5.14
N VAL A 32 11.78 -6.84 4.59
CA VAL A 32 12.01 -5.61 5.38
C VAL A 32 10.94 -5.45 6.45
N SER A 33 9.68 -5.71 6.11
CA SER A 33 8.58 -5.59 7.07
C SER A 33 8.74 -6.55 8.25
N LYS A 34 9.25 -7.76 8.01
CA LYS A 34 9.49 -8.75 9.06
C LYS A 34 10.58 -8.32 10.03
N GLN A 35 11.50 -7.46 9.58
CA GLN A 35 12.52 -6.90 10.46
C GLN A 35 12.01 -5.73 11.29
N LEU A 36 11.05 -4.98 10.76
CA LEU A 36 10.58 -3.73 11.38
C LEU A 36 9.33 -3.90 12.24
N TYR A 37 8.28 -4.52 11.72
CA TYR A 37 6.97 -4.50 12.37
C TYR A 37 6.91 -5.21 13.72
N PRO A 38 7.56 -6.38 13.92
CA PRO A 38 7.53 -7.00 15.23
C PRO A 38 8.16 -6.17 16.33
N LYS A 39 9.11 -5.31 15.99
CA LYS A 39 9.75 -4.38 16.94
C LYS A 39 8.85 -3.19 17.24
N ALA A 40 8.15 -2.69 16.22
CA ALA A 40 7.29 -1.51 16.36
C ALA A 40 5.96 -1.84 17.01
N ILE A 41 5.38 -3.01 16.73
CA ILE A 41 4.07 -3.44 17.22
C ILE A 41 4.22 -4.84 17.83
N PRO A 42 4.47 -4.94 19.12
CA PRO A 42 4.55 -6.25 19.77
C PRO A 42 3.27 -7.05 19.57
N GLY A 43 3.41 -8.32 19.21
CA GLY A 43 2.27 -9.19 18.97
C GLY A 43 1.70 -9.18 17.56
N ILE A 44 2.22 -8.34 16.66
CA ILE A 44 1.80 -8.35 15.26
C ILE A 44 2.19 -9.67 14.59
N LYS A 45 1.32 -10.20 13.74
CA LYS A 45 1.54 -11.46 13.03
C LYS A 45 1.44 -11.29 11.53
N PHE A 46 2.33 -11.96 10.80
CA PHE A 46 2.27 -11.98 9.35
C PHE A 46 1.59 -13.26 8.87
N MET A 47 0.47 -13.11 8.17
CA MET A 47 -0.27 -14.21 7.58
C MET A 47 0.34 -14.54 6.22
N GLU A 48 1.16 -15.58 6.17
CA GLU A 48 1.96 -15.92 4.99
C GLU A 48 1.10 -16.17 3.74
N ARG A 49 -0.02 -16.84 3.91
CA ARG A 49 -0.91 -17.15 2.81
C ARG A 49 -1.47 -15.90 2.16
N ASP A 50 -1.92 -14.96 2.97
CA ASP A 50 -2.60 -13.76 2.49
C ASP A 50 -1.65 -12.57 2.34
N LYS A 51 -0.37 -12.73 2.66
CA LYS A 51 0.63 -11.66 2.63
C LYS A 51 0.16 -10.43 3.42
N THR A 52 -0.45 -10.67 4.56
CA THR A 52 -1.12 -9.62 5.33
C THR A 52 -0.62 -9.59 6.76
N TRP A 53 -0.19 -8.43 7.23
CA TRP A 53 0.11 -8.19 8.63
C TRP A 53 -1.20 -7.95 9.39
N VAL A 54 -1.36 -8.63 10.52
CA VAL A 54 -2.51 -8.46 11.40
C VAL A 54 -2.01 -8.02 12.78
N ALA A 55 -2.39 -6.82 13.19
CA ALA A 55 -2.02 -6.27 14.49
C ALA A 55 -2.94 -6.81 15.58
N PRO A 56 -2.50 -6.78 16.86
CA PRO A 56 -3.37 -7.17 17.96
C PRO A 56 -4.66 -6.38 18.04
N SER A 57 -4.68 -5.14 17.56
CA SER A 57 -5.88 -4.31 17.50
C SER A 57 -6.92 -4.81 16.49
N GLY A 58 -6.52 -5.66 15.53
CA GLY A 58 -7.34 -6.06 14.41
C GLY A 58 -7.05 -5.30 13.12
N ALA A 59 -6.19 -4.28 13.17
CA ALA A 59 -5.75 -3.56 11.98
C ALA A 59 -5.01 -4.50 11.03
N THR A 60 -5.19 -4.29 9.72
CA THR A 60 -4.53 -5.12 8.71
C THR A 60 -3.76 -4.26 7.70
N LEU A 61 -2.64 -4.81 7.25
CA LEU A 61 -1.85 -4.24 6.16
C LEU A 61 -1.53 -5.35 5.16
N TRP A 62 -2.13 -5.26 3.99
CA TRP A 62 -1.91 -6.21 2.91
C TRP A 62 -0.71 -5.75 2.08
N LEU A 63 0.30 -6.60 1.93
CA LEU A 63 1.44 -6.36 1.07
C LEU A 63 1.21 -7.10 -0.24
N SER A 64 1.16 -6.39 -1.35
CA SER A 64 0.77 -6.99 -2.61
C SER A 64 1.55 -6.38 -3.78
N TYR A 65 1.25 -6.83 -4.99
CA TYR A 65 1.88 -6.31 -6.18
C TYR A 65 0.83 -5.96 -7.24
N LEU A 66 1.22 -5.05 -8.14
CA LEU A 66 0.41 -4.62 -9.28
C LEU A 66 1.34 -4.53 -10.48
N ASP A 67 1.45 -5.60 -11.25
CA ASP A 67 2.34 -5.64 -12.41
C ASP A 67 1.65 -5.09 -13.66
N ARG A 68 0.42 -5.55 -13.91
CA ARG A 68 -0.37 -5.16 -15.07
C ARG A 68 -1.55 -4.30 -14.65
N ASP A 69 -2.06 -3.48 -15.57
CA ASP A 69 -3.22 -2.63 -15.29
C ASP A 69 -4.43 -3.43 -14.82
N ASP A 70 -4.68 -4.60 -15.39
CA ASP A 70 -5.83 -5.42 -15.01
C ASP A 70 -5.66 -6.10 -13.64
N ASP A 71 -4.47 -6.12 -13.06
CA ASP A 71 -4.27 -6.62 -11.70
C ASP A 71 -5.06 -5.82 -10.66
N VAL A 72 -5.47 -4.58 -10.99
CA VAL A 72 -6.30 -3.78 -10.10
C VAL A 72 -7.64 -4.44 -9.79
N MET A 73 -8.11 -5.33 -10.65
CA MET A 73 -9.37 -6.04 -10.45
C MET A 73 -9.34 -6.95 -9.22
N ARG A 74 -8.15 -7.34 -8.77
CA ARG A 74 -7.97 -8.10 -7.52
C ARG A 74 -8.54 -7.35 -6.32
N TYR A 75 -8.58 -6.02 -6.39
CA TYR A 75 -9.02 -5.17 -5.29
C TYR A 75 -10.45 -4.68 -5.44
N GLN A 76 -11.15 -5.16 -6.46
CA GLN A 76 -12.55 -4.80 -6.67
C GLN A 76 -13.38 -5.18 -5.45
N GLY A 77 -14.21 -4.27 -4.99
CA GLY A 77 -15.03 -4.49 -3.79
C GLY A 77 -14.31 -4.27 -2.47
N GLN A 78 -13.00 -4.06 -2.48
CA GLN A 78 -12.23 -3.77 -1.26
C GLN A 78 -12.28 -2.27 -0.94
N ALA A 79 -12.12 -1.97 0.34
CA ALA A 79 -12.03 -0.59 0.81
C ALA A 79 -10.83 -0.46 1.76
N PHE A 80 -10.03 0.58 1.55
CA PHE A 80 -8.83 0.84 2.35
C PHE A 80 -8.83 2.27 2.83
N ASN A 81 -8.36 2.51 4.07
CA ASN A 81 -8.14 3.87 4.55
C ASN A 81 -6.77 4.41 4.14
N TRP A 82 -5.83 3.54 3.84
CA TRP A 82 -4.47 3.91 3.44
C TRP A 82 -4.01 3.00 2.32
N ILE A 83 -3.52 3.59 1.24
CA ILE A 83 -2.96 2.86 0.10
C ILE A 83 -1.61 3.47 -0.24
N GLY A 84 -0.57 2.65 -0.28
CA GLY A 84 0.79 3.06 -0.63
C GLY A 84 1.27 2.40 -1.91
N PHE A 85 1.89 3.19 -2.77
CA PHE A 85 2.60 2.73 -3.96
C PHE A 85 4.08 2.98 -3.74
N ASP A 86 4.83 1.92 -3.58
CA ASP A 86 6.28 2.05 -3.39
C ASP A 86 6.95 2.09 -4.77
N GLU A 87 7.75 3.13 -5.00
CA GLU A 87 8.42 3.39 -6.28
C GLU A 87 7.42 3.61 -7.42
N LEU A 88 6.60 4.65 -7.30
CA LEU A 88 5.50 4.94 -8.23
C LEU A 88 5.95 5.05 -9.70
N THR A 89 7.18 5.51 -9.95
CA THR A 89 7.70 5.65 -11.31
C THR A 89 7.93 4.31 -12.03
N GLN A 90 7.82 3.18 -11.32
CA GLN A 90 7.90 1.87 -11.97
C GLN A 90 6.66 1.55 -12.81
N TRP A 91 5.53 2.18 -12.54
CA TRP A 91 4.32 2.00 -13.34
C TRP A 91 4.33 2.92 -14.55
N PRO A 92 4.24 2.37 -15.78
CA PRO A 92 4.34 3.20 -16.99
C PRO A 92 3.13 4.11 -17.24
N THR A 93 1.98 3.78 -16.66
CA THR A 93 0.75 4.59 -16.82
C THR A 93 0.16 4.95 -15.47
N PRO A 94 -0.63 6.03 -15.38
CA PRO A 94 -1.30 6.40 -14.13
C PRO A 94 -2.52 5.54 -13.79
N TYR A 95 -2.90 4.59 -14.64
CA TYR A 95 -4.14 3.84 -14.48
C TYR A 95 -4.25 3.11 -13.12
N PRO A 96 -3.22 2.35 -12.67
CA PRO A 96 -3.35 1.68 -11.36
C PRO A 96 -3.51 2.66 -10.21
N TRP A 97 -2.77 3.76 -10.23
CA TRP A 97 -2.89 4.81 -9.21
C TRP A 97 -4.29 5.40 -9.18
N ASN A 98 -4.82 5.75 -10.35
CA ASN A 98 -6.14 6.36 -10.46
C ASN A 98 -7.25 5.37 -10.08
N TYR A 99 -7.12 4.10 -10.48
CA TYR A 99 -8.11 3.08 -10.11
C TYR A 99 -8.14 2.88 -8.60
N MET A 100 -6.97 2.73 -7.98
CA MET A 100 -6.90 2.46 -6.54
C MET A 100 -7.45 3.60 -5.69
N ARG A 101 -7.48 4.81 -6.24
CA ARG A 101 -8.12 5.94 -5.56
C ARG A 101 -9.60 5.64 -5.28
N SER A 102 -10.28 4.90 -6.13
CA SER A 102 -11.68 4.51 -5.92
C SER A 102 -11.86 3.51 -4.77
N ARG A 103 -10.78 2.85 -4.35
CA ARG A 103 -10.79 1.90 -3.23
C ARG A 103 -10.45 2.59 -1.90
N LEU A 104 -10.11 3.86 -1.94
CA LEU A 104 -9.75 4.65 -0.76
C LEU A 104 -11.01 5.21 -0.13
N ARG A 105 -11.53 4.49 0.86
CA ARG A 105 -12.74 4.90 1.59
C ARG A 105 -12.84 4.20 2.94
N THR A 106 -13.58 4.79 3.86
CA THR A 106 -13.90 4.14 5.12
C THR A 106 -15.25 3.45 5.00
N THR A 107 -15.38 2.31 5.65
CA THR A 107 -16.64 1.58 5.71
C THR A 107 -17.46 1.95 6.93
N LYS A 108 -16.89 2.68 7.90
CA LYS A 108 -17.53 3.08 9.15
C LYS A 108 -16.96 4.41 9.61
N ALA A 109 -17.66 5.08 10.53
CA ALA A 109 -17.17 6.31 11.17
C ALA A 109 -16.02 5.97 12.13
N SER A 110 -14.87 5.63 11.57
CA SER A 110 -13.70 5.15 12.32
C SER A 110 -12.79 6.28 12.80
N GLY A 111 -12.99 7.50 12.30
CA GLY A 111 -12.08 8.62 12.56
C GLY A 111 -10.76 8.53 11.82
N LEU A 112 -10.57 7.51 10.99
CA LEU A 112 -9.33 7.33 10.23
C LEU A 112 -9.27 8.26 9.04
N PRO A 113 -8.14 8.94 8.82
CA PRO A 113 -7.96 9.71 7.60
C PRO A 113 -7.79 8.77 6.40
N LEU A 114 -8.11 9.29 5.22
CA LEU A 114 -7.91 8.57 3.97
C LEU A 114 -6.67 9.11 3.29
N TYR A 115 -5.67 8.24 3.07
CA TYR A 115 -4.42 8.63 2.43
C TYR A 115 -4.03 7.69 1.31
N MET A 116 -3.64 8.29 0.18
CA MET A 116 -2.81 7.63 -0.81
C MET A 116 -1.41 8.21 -0.70
N ARG A 117 -0.42 7.34 -0.61
CA ARG A 117 0.98 7.71 -0.49
C ARG A 117 1.79 7.05 -1.58
N ALA A 118 2.85 7.69 -1.98
CA ALA A 118 3.77 7.11 -2.95
C ALA A 118 5.19 7.55 -2.65
N THR A 119 6.14 6.66 -2.93
CA THR A 119 7.54 7.03 -3.05
C THR A 119 7.91 6.98 -4.52
N SER A 120 8.90 7.76 -4.92
CA SER A 120 9.39 7.69 -6.27
C SER A 120 10.83 8.19 -6.34
N ASN A 121 11.55 7.67 -7.33
CA ASN A 121 12.89 8.14 -7.68
C ASN A 121 12.84 8.73 -9.09
N PRO A 122 13.74 9.66 -9.44
CA PRO A 122 13.84 10.15 -10.81
C PRO A 122 14.09 9.00 -11.78
N GLY A 123 13.47 9.07 -12.96
CA GLY A 123 13.60 8.04 -13.98
C GLY A 123 12.54 6.94 -13.82
N GLY A 124 12.73 5.85 -14.57
CA GLY A 124 11.76 4.77 -14.60
C GLY A 124 10.68 4.95 -15.66
N PRO A 125 9.92 3.88 -15.99
CA PRO A 125 8.94 3.94 -17.08
C PRO A 125 7.82 4.94 -16.86
N GLY A 126 7.49 5.26 -15.62
CA GLY A 126 6.41 6.20 -15.29
C GLY A 126 6.87 7.61 -14.98
N HIS A 127 8.15 7.92 -15.19
CA HIS A 127 8.72 9.21 -14.79
C HIS A 127 7.90 10.41 -15.30
N GLN A 128 7.49 10.38 -16.55
CA GLN A 128 6.80 11.52 -17.18
C GLN A 128 5.43 11.78 -16.54
N TRP A 129 4.61 10.76 -16.36
CA TRP A 129 3.29 10.97 -15.79
C TRP A 129 3.34 11.34 -14.31
N VAL A 130 4.29 10.77 -13.56
CA VAL A 130 4.46 11.12 -12.15
C VAL A 130 4.90 12.57 -12.01
N LYS A 131 5.86 13.00 -12.82
CA LYS A 131 6.31 14.38 -12.82
C LYS A 131 5.15 15.34 -13.14
N LYS A 132 4.38 15.03 -14.18
CA LYS A 132 3.24 15.85 -14.58
C LYS A 132 2.18 15.95 -13.48
N THR A 133 1.93 14.85 -12.78
CA THR A 133 0.87 14.80 -11.77
C THR A 133 1.26 15.53 -10.48
N PHE A 134 2.49 15.37 -10.02
CA PHE A 134 2.90 15.81 -8.68
C PHE A 134 3.82 17.04 -8.67
N ILE A 135 4.59 17.25 -9.73
CA ILE A 135 5.57 18.34 -9.79
C ILE A 135 5.12 19.46 -10.70
N ASP A 136 4.63 19.11 -11.90
CA ASP A 136 4.14 20.07 -12.91
C ASP A 136 2.64 19.85 -13.15
N PRO A 137 1.78 20.06 -12.15
CA PRO A 137 0.35 19.80 -12.32
C PRO A 137 -0.35 20.76 -13.27
#